data_84a8e669c63e5f6ccb9b7c0a43d21a40
#
_entry.id   84a8e669c63e5f6ccb9b7c0a43d21a40
#
_cell.length_a   1.000
_cell.length_b   1.000
_cell.length_c   1.000
_cell.angle_alpha   90.00
_cell.angle_beta   90.00
_cell.angle_gamma   90.00
#
_symmetry.space_group_name_H-M   'P 1'
#
loop_
_entity.id
_entity.type
_entity.pdbx_description
1 polymer ?
#
loop_
_entity_poly.entity_id
_entity_poly.type
_entity_poly.pdbx_seq_one_letter_code
_entity_poly.pdbx_strand_id
1 'polypeptide(L)'
;MKEQIETLQQQLQKQEKLASLGMLSAGIAHEIQNPLNFVINFSKMSTKLLSDLTEIVESNEDRLPEDDREEVEDIVADLKENMARIVEHGERAISIIQGILLVSRGKDNEFLPTDVCKLVREYVWLSYHAMRANYKNFNISIHEDYQEGIPKMMVIPQDLSRAVLNVMNNACYAVWHKSLSGLKDYQPKICVSVSTVPVPLRPTSPVPEELVITIADNGEGMTDDVKERLFENFFTTKPVGQGTGLGMSITRDIIENKHEGRITFESTCGSGTTFTFTIPIKKK
;
A
#
# COMPACT_ATOMS: atom_id res chain seq x y z
N MET A 1 15.95 23.55 26.60
CA MET A 1 14.60 23.71 27.18
C MET A 1 13.65 24.52 26.25
N LYS A 2 13.98 25.73 25.77
CA LYS A 2 13.12 26.48 24.82
C LYS A 2 12.96 25.71 23.47
N GLU A 3 14.01 25.23 22.87
CA GLU A 3 13.95 24.44 21.63
C GLU A 3 13.12 23.16 21.77
N GLN A 4 13.20 22.47 22.91
CA GLN A 4 12.37 21.29 23.18
C GLN A 4 10.88 21.63 23.31
N ILE A 5 10.56 22.80 23.89
CA ILE A 5 9.17 23.27 24.01
C ILE A 5 8.62 23.66 22.65
N GLU A 6 9.40 24.35 21.80
CA GLU A 6 8.99 24.69 20.43
C GLU A 6 8.79 23.44 19.56
N THR A 7 9.66 22.44 19.67
CA THR A 7 9.51 21.16 18.96
C THR A 7 8.27 20.41 19.43
N LEU A 8 7.99 20.36 20.75
CA LEU A 8 6.78 19.75 21.30
C LEU A 8 5.51 20.51 20.86
N GLN A 9 5.54 21.83 20.83
CA GLN A 9 4.40 22.65 20.38
C GLN A 9 4.12 22.45 18.88
N GLN A 10 5.15 22.34 18.05
CA GLN A 10 5.00 21.99 16.63
C GLN A 10 4.45 20.59 16.42
N GLN A 11 4.89 19.62 17.24
CA GLN A 11 4.35 18.26 17.20
C GLN A 11 2.89 18.19 17.66
N LEU A 12 2.53 18.92 18.72
CA LEU A 12 1.14 19.04 19.18
C LEU A 12 0.23 19.71 18.14
N GLN A 13 0.66 20.81 17.54
CA GLN A 13 -0.10 21.46 16.45
C GLN A 13 -0.26 20.54 15.22
N LYS A 14 0.76 19.73 14.91
CA LYS A 14 0.71 18.77 13.81
C LYS A 14 -0.25 17.61 14.13
N GLN A 15 -0.27 17.15 15.38
CA GLN A 15 -1.22 16.15 15.87
C GLN A 15 -2.65 16.68 15.94
N GLU A 16 -2.89 17.89 16.41
CA GLU A 16 -4.22 18.52 16.41
C GLU A 16 -4.76 18.73 15.00
N LYS A 17 -3.93 19.15 14.04
CA LYS A 17 -4.32 19.24 12.62
C LYS A 17 -4.65 17.88 12.04
N LEU A 18 -3.88 16.83 12.33
CA LEU A 18 -4.13 15.48 11.88
C LEU A 18 -5.39 14.87 12.53
N ALA A 19 -5.61 15.11 13.82
CA ALA A 19 -6.80 14.64 14.55
C ALA A 19 -8.08 15.36 14.08
N SER A 20 -8.01 16.67 13.83
CA SER A 20 -9.12 17.45 13.26
C SER A 20 -9.44 17.04 11.83
N LEU A 21 -8.42 16.78 11.00
CA LEU A 21 -8.59 16.22 9.67
C LEU A 21 -9.23 14.81 9.75
N GLY A 22 -8.88 14.06 10.77
CA GLY A 22 -9.33 12.69 11.00
C GLY A 22 -10.82 12.57 11.31
N MET A 23 -11.36 13.41 12.18
CA MET A 23 -12.79 13.35 12.56
C MET A 23 -13.73 13.81 11.44
N LEU A 24 -13.32 14.79 10.63
CA LEU A 24 -14.12 15.29 9.50
C LEU A 24 -13.99 14.38 8.26
N SER A 25 -12.89 13.63 8.13
CA SER A 25 -12.56 12.92 6.89
C SER A 25 -13.40 11.66 6.64
N ALA A 26 -13.89 10.94 7.66
CA ALA A 26 -14.58 9.67 7.43
C ALA A 26 -15.95 9.86 6.73
N GLY A 27 -16.72 10.86 7.13
CA GLY A 27 -17.99 11.21 6.48
C GLY A 27 -17.77 11.81 5.10
N ILE A 28 -16.88 12.81 5.02
CA ILE A 28 -16.57 13.52 3.78
C ILE A 28 -15.95 12.58 2.74
N ALA A 29 -15.07 11.67 3.17
CA ALA A 29 -14.46 10.72 2.25
C ALA A 29 -15.49 9.79 1.60
N HIS A 30 -16.46 9.29 2.36
CA HIS A 30 -17.55 8.46 1.82
C HIS A 30 -18.43 9.27 0.85
N GLU A 31 -18.69 10.56 1.18
CA GLU A 31 -19.45 11.46 0.32
C GLU A 31 -18.71 11.88 -0.95
N ILE A 32 -17.35 11.89 -0.94
CA ILE A 32 -16.55 12.16 -2.14
C ILE A 32 -16.33 10.88 -2.97
N GLN A 33 -16.17 9.72 -2.33
CA GLN A 33 -16.04 8.45 -3.05
C GLN A 33 -17.28 8.14 -3.91
N ASN A 34 -18.48 8.46 -3.43
CA ASN A 34 -19.71 8.20 -4.17
C ASN A 34 -19.75 8.88 -5.54
N PRO A 35 -19.62 10.22 -5.69
CA PRO A 35 -19.61 10.87 -7.00
C PRO A 35 -18.42 10.42 -7.86
N LEU A 36 -17.25 10.14 -7.29
CA LEU A 36 -16.12 9.63 -8.05
C LEU A 36 -16.38 8.24 -8.62
N ASN A 37 -17.01 7.34 -7.87
CA ASN A 37 -17.43 6.04 -8.39
C ASN A 37 -18.42 6.18 -9.57
N PHE A 38 -19.34 7.16 -9.52
CA PHE A 38 -20.21 7.44 -10.66
C PHE A 38 -19.42 7.92 -11.88
N VAL A 39 -18.47 8.85 -11.69
CA VAL A 39 -17.63 9.36 -12.79
C VAL A 39 -16.84 8.21 -13.43
N ILE A 40 -16.22 7.36 -12.65
CA ILE A 40 -15.46 6.19 -13.13
C ILE A 40 -16.37 5.21 -13.88
N ASN A 41 -17.54 4.89 -13.32
CA ASN A 41 -18.47 3.93 -13.92
C ASN A 41 -19.04 4.46 -15.24
N PHE A 42 -19.43 5.76 -15.30
CA PHE A 42 -19.89 6.36 -16.53
C PHE A 42 -18.80 6.44 -17.59
N SER A 43 -17.56 6.74 -17.21
CA SER A 43 -16.42 6.72 -18.15
C SER A 43 -16.16 5.32 -18.71
N LYS A 44 -16.19 4.28 -17.87
CA LYS A 44 -16.08 2.87 -18.32
C LYS A 44 -17.23 2.47 -19.26
N MET A 45 -18.44 2.95 -18.98
CA MET A 45 -19.60 2.72 -19.85
C MET A 45 -19.47 3.46 -21.18
N SER A 46 -18.99 4.70 -21.16
CA SER A 46 -18.74 5.50 -22.38
C SER A 46 -17.68 4.84 -23.25
N THR A 47 -16.61 4.28 -22.66
CA THR A 47 -15.60 3.51 -23.41
C THR A 47 -16.22 2.33 -24.16
N LYS A 48 -17.19 1.63 -23.53
CA LYS A 48 -17.91 0.53 -24.19
C LYS A 48 -18.76 1.03 -25.35
N LEU A 49 -19.52 2.12 -25.16
CA LEU A 49 -20.33 2.72 -26.22
C LEU A 49 -19.49 3.21 -27.40
N LEU A 50 -18.28 3.74 -27.12
CA LEU A 50 -17.34 4.11 -28.19
C LEU A 50 -16.81 2.89 -28.94
N SER A 51 -16.65 1.74 -28.27
CA SER A 51 -16.28 0.50 -28.96
C SER A 51 -17.42 -0.04 -29.83
N ASP A 52 -18.65 0.03 -29.33
CA ASP A 52 -19.86 -0.34 -30.10
C ASP A 52 -20.01 0.58 -31.33
N LEU A 53 -19.73 1.89 -31.19
CA LEU A 53 -19.74 2.84 -32.30
C LEU A 53 -18.65 2.52 -33.33
N THR A 54 -17.44 2.18 -32.89
CA THR A 54 -16.34 1.75 -33.78
C THR A 54 -16.79 0.55 -34.64
N GLU A 55 -17.41 -0.46 -34.02
CA GLU A 55 -17.90 -1.65 -34.73
C GLU A 55 -18.96 -1.33 -35.76
N ILE A 56 -19.85 -0.36 -35.46
CA ILE A 56 -20.87 0.12 -36.41
C ILE A 56 -20.22 0.84 -37.60
N VAL A 57 -19.22 1.68 -37.37
CA VAL A 57 -18.49 2.40 -38.42
C VAL A 57 -17.75 1.43 -39.32
N GLU A 58 -17.00 0.49 -38.74
CA GLU A 58 -16.30 -0.57 -39.47
C GLU A 58 -17.24 -1.45 -40.31
N SER A 59 -18.44 -1.76 -39.77
CA SER A 59 -19.43 -2.58 -40.48
C SER A 59 -20.12 -1.83 -41.66
N ASN A 60 -19.95 -0.51 -41.76
CA ASN A 60 -20.49 0.33 -42.81
C ASN A 60 -19.41 1.06 -43.63
N GLU A 61 -18.21 0.54 -43.65
CA GLU A 61 -17.04 1.11 -44.34
C GLU A 61 -17.32 1.55 -45.77
N ASP A 62 -18.05 0.71 -46.54
CA ASP A 62 -18.42 0.97 -47.94
C ASP A 62 -19.37 2.14 -48.14
N ARG A 63 -19.96 2.71 -47.08
CA ARG A 63 -20.99 3.75 -47.11
C ARG A 63 -20.51 5.12 -46.69
N LEU A 64 -19.31 5.18 -46.07
CA LEU A 64 -18.72 6.44 -45.62
C LEU A 64 -17.58 6.84 -46.58
N PRO A 65 -17.50 8.13 -46.94
CA PRO A 65 -16.31 8.67 -47.59
C PRO A 65 -15.06 8.40 -46.73
N GLU A 66 -13.93 8.19 -47.39
CA GLU A 66 -12.66 7.84 -46.69
C GLU A 66 -12.24 8.91 -45.67
N ASP A 67 -12.38 10.20 -46.07
CA ASP A 67 -12.06 11.34 -45.21
C ASP A 67 -12.96 11.40 -43.95
N ASP A 68 -14.28 11.13 -44.09
CA ASP A 68 -15.22 11.11 -42.96
C ASP A 68 -14.94 9.93 -42.01
N ARG A 69 -14.48 8.80 -42.54
CA ARG A 69 -14.10 7.62 -41.73
C ARG A 69 -12.88 7.92 -40.91
N GLU A 70 -11.81 8.47 -41.50
CA GLU A 70 -10.59 8.84 -40.78
C GLU A 70 -10.89 9.86 -39.66
N GLU A 71 -11.75 10.86 -39.92
CA GLU A 71 -12.16 11.85 -38.92
C GLU A 71 -12.92 11.21 -37.75
N VAL A 72 -13.81 10.25 -38.02
CA VAL A 72 -14.55 9.52 -36.97
C VAL A 72 -13.62 8.63 -36.15
N GLU A 73 -12.69 7.92 -36.78
CA GLU A 73 -11.70 7.08 -36.10
C GLU A 73 -10.83 7.91 -35.16
N ASP A 74 -10.35 9.08 -35.59
CA ASP A 74 -9.55 10.00 -34.77
C ASP A 74 -10.34 10.53 -33.57
N ILE A 75 -11.61 10.98 -33.80
CA ILE A 75 -12.47 11.44 -32.70
C ILE A 75 -12.73 10.31 -31.68
N VAL A 76 -13.00 9.11 -32.15
CA VAL A 76 -13.24 7.96 -31.27
C VAL A 76 -11.98 7.60 -30.46
N ALA A 77 -10.79 7.67 -31.10
CA ALA A 77 -9.52 7.44 -30.42
C ALA A 77 -9.29 8.47 -29.31
N ASP A 78 -9.47 9.75 -29.60
CA ASP A 78 -9.35 10.83 -28.63
C ASP A 78 -10.33 10.70 -27.46
N LEU A 79 -11.58 10.33 -27.74
CA LEU A 79 -12.58 10.10 -26.71
C LEU A 79 -12.24 8.90 -25.83
N LYS A 80 -11.74 7.81 -26.41
CA LYS A 80 -11.26 6.63 -25.65
C LYS A 80 -10.11 7.01 -24.72
N GLU A 81 -9.14 7.80 -25.22
CA GLU A 81 -8.03 8.28 -24.40
C GLU A 81 -8.52 9.19 -23.26
N ASN A 82 -9.42 10.12 -23.54
CA ASN A 82 -10.00 11.00 -22.52
C ASN A 82 -10.77 10.20 -21.44
N MET A 83 -11.54 9.19 -21.83
CA MET A 83 -12.23 8.32 -20.86
C MET A 83 -11.24 7.53 -19.98
N ALA A 84 -10.15 7.03 -20.56
CA ALA A 84 -9.11 6.34 -19.82
C ALA A 84 -8.44 7.27 -18.79
N ARG A 85 -8.13 8.51 -19.16
CA ARG A 85 -7.58 9.53 -18.25
C ARG A 85 -8.56 9.88 -17.12
N ILE A 86 -9.86 9.99 -17.41
CA ILE A 86 -10.89 10.27 -16.39
C ILE A 86 -10.96 9.11 -15.37
N VAL A 87 -10.94 7.87 -15.85
CA VAL A 87 -10.89 6.67 -14.97
C VAL A 87 -9.66 6.71 -14.09
N GLU A 88 -8.47 6.92 -14.66
CA GLU A 88 -7.20 6.97 -13.94
C GLU A 88 -7.21 8.03 -12.83
N HIS A 89 -7.61 9.25 -13.15
CA HIS A 89 -7.67 10.34 -12.18
C HIS A 89 -8.73 10.11 -11.11
N GLY A 90 -9.87 9.51 -11.45
CA GLY A 90 -10.91 9.13 -10.50
C GLY A 90 -10.44 8.06 -9.52
N GLU A 91 -9.80 7.02 -10.01
CA GLU A 91 -9.23 5.94 -9.17
C GLU A 91 -8.11 6.48 -8.26
N ARG A 92 -7.27 7.40 -8.76
CA ARG A 92 -6.28 8.10 -7.95
C ARG A 92 -6.90 8.91 -6.82
N ALA A 93 -7.96 9.66 -7.10
CA ALA A 93 -8.64 10.46 -6.09
C ALA A 93 -9.24 9.56 -4.99
N ILE A 94 -9.86 8.44 -5.36
CA ILE A 94 -10.36 7.43 -4.42
C ILE A 94 -9.22 6.87 -3.56
N SER A 95 -8.08 6.54 -4.15
CA SER A 95 -6.91 6.03 -3.45
C SER A 95 -6.36 7.04 -2.42
N ILE A 96 -6.30 8.32 -2.79
CA ILE A 96 -5.88 9.40 -1.87
C ILE A 96 -6.87 9.53 -0.71
N ILE A 97 -8.17 9.50 -0.97
CA ILE A 97 -9.22 9.57 0.05
C ILE A 97 -9.13 8.37 1.00
N GLN A 98 -8.93 7.17 0.46
CA GLN A 98 -8.72 5.96 1.25
C GLN A 98 -7.46 6.07 2.11
N GLY A 99 -6.36 6.63 1.57
CA GLY A 99 -5.15 6.92 2.32
C GLY A 99 -5.41 7.88 3.49
N ILE A 100 -6.18 8.96 3.27
CA ILE A 100 -6.59 9.91 4.32
C ILE A 100 -7.48 9.21 5.36
N LEU A 101 -8.43 8.38 4.93
CA LEU A 101 -9.29 7.60 5.83
C LEU A 101 -8.50 6.61 6.70
N LEU A 102 -7.46 6.02 6.12
CA LEU A 102 -6.56 5.14 6.85
C LEU A 102 -5.79 5.87 7.95
N VAL A 103 -5.44 7.15 7.75
CA VAL A 103 -4.86 8.03 8.78
C VAL A 103 -5.93 8.39 9.83
N SER A 104 -7.19 8.58 9.41
CA SER A 104 -8.31 9.09 10.21
C SER A 104 -9.02 8.07 11.09
N ARG A 105 -9.02 6.78 10.76
CA ARG A 105 -9.69 5.72 11.54
C ARG A 105 -8.93 5.35 12.82
N GLY A 106 -8.63 6.34 13.66
CA GLY A 106 -7.94 6.18 14.94
C GLY A 106 -8.88 6.06 16.14
N LYS A 107 -10.01 5.33 16.07
CA LYS A 107 -10.87 5.14 17.25
C LYS A 107 -10.66 3.83 18.02
N ASP A 108 -9.90 2.88 17.50
CA ASP A 108 -9.61 1.61 18.17
C ASP A 108 -8.10 1.45 18.44
N ASN A 109 -7.52 2.41 19.19
CA ASN A 109 -6.14 2.30 19.72
C ASN A 109 -6.07 1.30 20.90
N GLU A 110 -6.86 0.24 20.87
CA GLU A 110 -6.90 -0.71 21.96
C GLU A 110 -5.92 -1.86 21.72
N PHE A 111 -5.03 -2.06 22.69
CA PHE A 111 -4.15 -3.22 22.70
C PHE A 111 -4.95 -4.46 23.07
N LEU A 112 -5.00 -5.44 22.18
CA LEU A 112 -5.72 -6.68 22.36
C LEU A 112 -4.79 -7.90 22.29
N PRO A 113 -5.07 -8.96 23.10
CA PRO A 113 -4.31 -10.20 23.02
C PRO A 113 -4.53 -10.87 21.66
N THR A 114 -3.56 -10.77 20.77
CA THR A 114 -3.66 -11.15 19.36
C THR A 114 -2.70 -12.27 19.01
N ASP A 115 -3.19 -13.25 18.28
CA ASP A 115 -2.35 -14.23 17.58
C ASP A 115 -1.70 -13.55 16.35
N VAL A 116 -0.44 -13.13 16.52
CA VAL A 116 0.26 -12.34 15.50
C VAL A 116 0.59 -13.19 14.27
N CYS A 117 0.92 -14.46 14.44
CA CYS A 117 1.21 -15.34 13.30
C CYS A 117 -0.03 -15.50 12.40
N LYS A 118 -1.20 -15.69 13.02
CA LYS A 118 -2.45 -15.76 12.28
C LYS A 118 -2.78 -14.45 11.57
N LEU A 119 -2.64 -13.31 12.28
CA LEU A 119 -2.86 -11.99 11.71
C LEU A 119 -1.94 -11.75 10.50
N VAL A 120 -0.63 -11.97 10.64
CA VAL A 120 0.32 -11.75 9.55
C VAL A 120 -0.04 -12.61 8.35
N ARG A 121 -0.33 -13.91 8.57
CA ARG A 121 -0.74 -14.83 7.49
C ARG A 121 -1.98 -14.34 6.75
N GLU A 122 -3.02 -13.92 7.45
CA GLU A 122 -4.25 -13.43 6.84
C GLU A 122 -4.00 -12.23 5.91
N TYR A 123 -3.19 -11.26 6.34
CA TYR A 123 -2.93 -10.06 5.55
C TYR A 123 -1.88 -10.26 4.44
N VAL A 124 -0.98 -11.20 4.59
CA VAL A 124 -0.07 -11.66 3.51
C VAL A 124 -0.90 -12.24 2.36
N TRP A 125 -1.81 -13.15 2.64
CA TRP A 125 -2.66 -13.76 1.61
C TRP A 125 -3.69 -12.79 1.04
N LEU A 126 -4.22 -11.87 1.86
CA LEU A 126 -5.10 -10.81 1.38
C LEU A 126 -4.40 -9.92 0.34
N SER A 127 -3.16 -9.49 0.61
CA SER A 127 -2.34 -8.72 -0.34
C SER A 127 -2.11 -9.49 -1.64
N TYR A 128 -1.74 -10.77 -1.54
CA TYR A 128 -1.52 -11.63 -2.70
C TYR A 128 -2.77 -11.73 -3.58
N HIS A 129 -3.92 -12.03 -3.00
CA HIS A 129 -5.17 -12.17 -3.75
C HIS A 129 -5.64 -10.85 -4.36
N ALA A 130 -5.46 -9.72 -3.66
CA ALA A 130 -5.76 -8.39 -4.20
C ALA A 130 -4.91 -8.07 -5.43
N MET A 131 -3.61 -8.36 -5.39
CA MET A 131 -2.71 -8.16 -6.54
C MET A 131 -3.07 -9.09 -7.70
N ARG A 132 -3.37 -10.36 -7.42
CA ARG A 132 -3.77 -11.32 -8.44
C ARG A 132 -5.09 -10.96 -9.14
N ALA A 133 -6.01 -10.31 -8.43
CA ALA A 133 -7.26 -9.82 -9.01
C ALA A 133 -7.04 -8.63 -9.96
N ASN A 134 -6.07 -7.77 -9.64
CA ASN A 134 -5.81 -6.54 -10.40
C ASN A 134 -4.83 -6.73 -11.57
N TYR A 135 -3.92 -7.70 -11.47
CA TYR A 135 -2.87 -7.92 -12.48
C TYR A 135 -2.99 -9.31 -13.10
N LYS A 136 -3.31 -9.37 -14.38
CA LYS A 136 -3.31 -10.63 -15.16
C LYS A 136 -1.89 -11.22 -15.12
N ASN A 137 -1.81 -12.55 -14.92
CA ASN A 137 -0.55 -13.31 -14.82
C ASN A 137 0.32 -12.99 -13.60
N PHE A 138 -0.21 -12.32 -12.58
CA PHE A 138 0.48 -12.19 -11.31
C PHE A 138 0.61 -13.57 -10.64
N ASN A 139 1.83 -14.06 -10.57
CA ASN A 139 2.15 -15.34 -9.92
C ASN A 139 3.49 -15.20 -9.21
N ILE A 140 3.49 -15.31 -7.90
CA ILE A 140 4.67 -15.20 -7.05
C ILE A 140 4.72 -16.34 -6.04
N SER A 141 5.91 -16.72 -5.63
CA SER A 141 6.10 -17.66 -4.53
C SER A 141 6.14 -16.93 -3.20
N ILE A 142 5.30 -17.34 -2.25
CA ILE A 142 5.32 -16.84 -0.88
C ILE A 142 5.84 -17.96 0.02
N HIS A 143 6.91 -17.67 0.77
CA HIS A 143 7.47 -18.55 1.77
C HIS A 143 7.19 -17.99 3.14
N GLU A 144 6.52 -18.77 3.97
CA GLU A 144 6.15 -18.40 5.33
C GLU A 144 6.98 -19.22 6.33
N ASP A 145 7.63 -18.54 7.26
CA ASP A 145 8.40 -19.15 8.36
C ASP A 145 7.95 -18.51 9.69
N TYR A 146 7.01 -19.15 10.36
CA TYR A 146 6.45 -18.67 11.61
C TYR A 146 6.89 -19.58 12.75
N GLN A 147 7.58 -18.97 13.73
CA GLN A 147 8.00 -19.67 14.94
C GLN A 147 6.78 -20.24 15.68
N GLU A 148 6.84 -21.52 16.02
CA GLU A 148 5.80 -22.17 16.80
C GLU A 148 5.80 -21.70 18.26
N GLY A 149 4.64 -21.67 18.89
CA GLY A 149 4.52 -21.39 20.31
C GLY A 149 4.61 -19.92 20.70
N ILE A 150 4.57 -18.97 19.76
CA ILE A 150 4.46 -17.54 20.10
C ILE A 150 3.12 -17.32 20.83
N PRO A 151 3.13 -16.79 22.07
CA PRO A 151 1.90 -16.51 22.81
C PRO A 151 1.13 -15.35 22.14
N LYS A 152 -0.16 -15.22 22.49
CA LYS A 152 -0.92 -14.03 22.11
C LYS A 152 -0.24 -12.77 22.66
N MET A 153 -0.06 -11.78 21.80
CA MET A 153 0.65 -10.56 22.13
C MET A 153 -0.28 -9.37 22.20
N MET A 154 0.02 -8.46 23.11
CA MET A 154 -0.70 -7.19 23.22
C MET A 154 -0.25 -6.25 22.10
N VAL A 155 -1.06 -6.17 21.06
CA VAL A 155 -0.86 -5.28 19.90
C VAL A 155 -2.19 -4.59 19.57
N ILE A 156 -2.15 -3.57 18.72
CA ILE A 156 -3.33 -2.98 18.11
C ILE A 156 -3.57 -3.72 16.77
N PRO A 157 -4.51 -4.69 16.70
CA PRO A 157 -4.58 -5.62 15.55
C PRO A 157 -4.80 -4.92 14.22
N GLN A 158 -5.66 -3.89 14.21
CA GLN A 158 -5.99 -3.15 12.99
C GLN A 158 -4.81 -2.35 12.46
N ASP A 159 -4.03 -1.75 13.34
CA ASP A 159 -2.85 -0.98 12.98
C ASP A 159 -1.72 -1.91 12.50
N LEU A 160 -1.47 -3.00 13.23
CA LEU A 160 -0.46 -3.97 12.83
C LEU A 160 -0.80 -4.62 11.48
N SER A 161 -2.06 -4.97 11.25
CA SER A 161 -2.50 -5.52 9.96
C SER A 161 -2.30 -4.52 8.81
N ARG A 162 -2.54 -3.23 9.07
CA ARG A 162 -2.28 -2.16 8.10
C ARG A 162 -0.79 -2.04 7.78
N ALA A 163 0.08 -2.11 8.78
CA ALA A 163 1.53 -2.08 8.57
C ALA A 163 2.00 -3.25 7.71
N VAL A 164 1.53 -4.46 8.00
CA VAL A 164 1.80 -5.67 7.20
C VAL A 164 1.29 -5.50 5.78
N LEU A 165 0.05 -5.06 5.60
CA LEU A 165 -0.57 -4.86 4.28
C LEU A 165 0.21 -3.86 3.42
N ASN A 166 0.66 -2.74 4.00
CA ASN A 166 1.42 -1.71 3.28
C ASN A 166 2.75 -2.26 2.76
N VAL A 167 3.49 -3.00 3.59
CA VAL A 167 4.78 -3.58 3.18
C VAL A 167 4.56 -4.72 2.18
N MET A 168 3.58 -5.60 2.40
CA MET A 168 3.25 -6.67 1.46
C MET A 168 2.83 -6.14 0.09
N ASN A 169 2.00 -5.10 0.02
CA ASN A 169 1.61 -4.46 -1.24
C ASN A 169 2.81 -3.85 -1.98
N ASN A 170 3.79 -3.31 -1.25
CA ASN A 170 5.02 -2.81 -1.85
C ASN A 170 5.91 -3.96 -2.36
N ALA A 171 6.08 -5.02 -1.58
CA ALA A 171 6.83 -6.20 -1.96
C ALA A 171 6.20 -6.88 -3.20
N CYS A 172 4.88 -7.11 -3.19
CA CYS A 172 4.15 -7.67 -4.32
C CYS A 172 4.34 -6.83 -5.61
N TYR A 173 4.23 -5.50 -5.48
CA TYR A 173 4.45 -4.60 -6.60
C TYR A 173 5.88 -4.68 -7.14
N ALA A 174 6.89 -4.66 -6.26
CA ALA A 174 8.30 -4.68 -6.64
C ALA A 174 8.69 -5.97 -7.38
N VAL A 175 8.22 -7.13 -6.91
CA VAL A 175 8.50 -8.41 -7.58
C VAL A 175 7.72 -8.56 -8.89
N TRP A 176 6.48 -8.08 -8.95
CA TRP A 176 5.69 -8.06 -10.17
C TRP A 176 6.32 -7.16 -11.23
N HIS A 177 6.67 -5.93 -10.86
CA HIS A 177 7.25 -4.95 -11.79
C HIS A 177 8.58 -5.47 -12.36
N LYS A 178 9.44 -6.04 -11.53
CA LYS A 178 10.67 -6.70 -11.98
C LYS A 178 10.40 -7.86 -12.93
N SER A 179 9.33 -8.62 -12.74
CA SER A 179 8.99 -9.73 -13.63
C SER A 179 8.62 -9.28 -15.04
N LEU A 180 8.17 -8.03 -15.21
CA LEU A 180 7.88 -7.45 -16.53
C LEU A 180 9.14 -7.12 -17.35
N SER A 181 10.30 -7.06 -16.69
CA SER A 181 11.59 -6.79 -17.37
C SER A 181 12.09 -7.93 -18.25
N GLY A 182 11.40 -9.07 -18.31
CA GLY A 182 11.73 -10.20 -19.17
C GLY A 182 13.04 -10.90 -18.80
N LEU A 183 13.54 -10.73 -17.58
CA LEU A 183 14.75 -11.39 -17.08
C LEU A 183 14.55 -12.92 -17.13
N LYS A 184 15.38 -13.60 -17.90
CA LYS A 184 15.41 -15.07 -17.93
C LYS A 184 15.76 -15.58 -16.54
N ASP A 185 15.05 -16.60 -16.07
CA ASP A 185 15.25 -17.28 -14.79
C ASP A 185 14.86 -16.46 -13.53
N TYR A 186 14.25 -15.28 -13.66
CA TYR A 186 13.73 -14.57 -12.52
C TYR A 186 12.42 -15.19 -12.02
N GLN A 187 12.43 -15.65 -10.78
CA GLN A 187 11.24 -16.16 -10.10
C GLN A 187 10.82 -15.19 -8.99
N PRO A 188 9.68 -14.49 -9.13
CA PRO A 188 9.18 -13.58 -8.12
C PRO A 188 8.94 -14.31 -6.80
N LYS A 189 9.55 -13.82 -5.72
CA LYS A 189 9.51 -14.46 -4.41
C LYS A 189 9.38 -13.44 -3.29
N ILE A 190 8.53 -13.76 -2.30
CA ILE A 190 8.45 -13.04 -1.02
C ILE A 190 8.62 -14.04 0.10
N CYS A 191 9.46 -13.70 1.08
CA CYS A 191 9.63 -14.48 2.30
C CYS A 191 9.07 -13.67 3.47
N VAL A 192 8.23 -14.29 4.30
CA VAL A 192 7.66 -13.67 5.50
C VAL A 192 7.99 -14.53 6.70
N SER A 193 8.57 -13.93 7.73
CA SER A 193 8.86 -14.64 8.98
C SER A 193 8.33 -13.88 10.19
N VAL A 194 7.92 -14.65 11.19
CA VAL A 194 7.51 -14.14 12.52
C VAL A 194 8.22 -14.93 13.58
N SER A 195 8.97 -14.25 14.42
CA SER A 195 9.74 -14.87 15.51
C SER A 195 9.78 -13.97 16.74
N THR A 196 10.25 -14.52 17.85
CA THR A 196 10.59 -13.76 19.04
C THR A 196 12.08 -13.87 19.31
N VAL A 197 12.70 -12.75 19.69
CA VAL A 197 14.12 -12.72 20.05
C VAL A 197 14.28 -12.22 21.48
N PRO A 198 15.17 -12.87 22.28
CA PRO A 198 15.49 -12.38 23.60
C PRO A 198 16.34 -11.11 23.48
N VAL A 199 15.97 -10.06 24.22
CA VAL A 199 16.80 -8.86 24.35
C VAL A 199 17.80 -9.08 25.48
N PRO A 200 19.11 -9.04 25.23
CA PRO A 200 20.10 -9.21 26.26
C PRO A 200 20.07 -8.02 27.23
N LEU A 201 19.41 -8.17 28.36
CA LEU A 201 19.46 -7.26 29.48
C LEU A 201 20.05 -7.96 30.71
N ARG A 202 20.78 -7.19 31.52
CA ARG A 202 21.55 -7.55 32.74
C ARG A 202 21.11 -8.84 33.46
N PRO A 203 22.00 -9.60 34.09
CA PRO A 203 21.82 -10.99 34.55
C PRO A 203 20.72 -11.27 35.58
N THR A 204 19.89 -10.29 35.96
CA THR A 204 18.94 -10.39 37.09
C THR A 204 17.49 -10.06 36.76
N SER A 205 17.16 -9.74 35.49
CA SER A 205 15.76 -9.47 35.07
C SER A 205 15.26 -10.54 34.09
N PRO A 206 13.95 -10.89 34.11
CA PRO A 206 13.38 -11.70 33.05
C PRO A 206 13.69 -11.01 31.72
N VAL A 207 14.30 -11.73 30.79
CA VAL A 207 14.73 -11.23 29.50
C VAL A 207 13.49 -10.69 28.78
N PRO A 208 13.41 -9.37 28.46
CA PRO A 208 12.35 -8.90 27.60
C PRO A 208 12.52 -9.56 26.24
N GLU A 209 11.43 -9.96 25.67
CA GLU A 209 11.38 -10.54 24.35
C GLU A 209 10.84 -9.50 23.39
N GLU A 210 11.36 -9.49 22.18
CA GLU A 210 10.83 -8.66 21.08
C GLU A 210 10.20 -9.58 20.03
N LEU A 211 9.03 -9.18 19.55
CA LEU A 211 8.44 -9.75 18.35
C LEU A 211 9.18 -9.20 17.15
N VAL A 212 9.60 -10.07 16.25
CA VAL A 212 10.24 -9.72 14.99
C VAL A 212 9.36 -10.22 13.84
N ILE A 213 8.91 -9.31 12.97
CA ILE A 213 8.22 -9.64 11.74
C ILE A 213 9.11 -9.17 10.59
N THR A 214 9.48 -10.09 9.70
CA THR A 214 10.32 -9.78 8.54
C THR A 214 9.57 -10.09 7.26
N ILE A 215 9.60 -9.16 6.31
CA ILE A 215 9.03 -9.30 4.96
C ILE A 215 10.15 -8.97 3.97
N ALA A 216 10.61 -9.97 3.24
CA ALA A 216 11.70 -9.86 2.28
C ALA A 216 11.21 -10.20 0.88
N ASP A 217 11.49 -9.34 -0.09
CA ASP A 217 11.20 -9.55 -1.50
C ASP A 217 12.51 -9.63 -2.31
N ASN A 218 12.45 -10.26 -3.46
CA ASN A 218 13.54 -10.27 -4.45
C ASN A 218 13.25 -9.33 -5.64
N GLY A 219 12.50 -8.26 -5.42
CA GLY A 219 12.09 -7.27 -6.39
C GLY A 219 13.22 -6.38 -6.89
N GLU A 220 12.89 -5.19 -7.33
CA GLU A 220 13.85 -4.23 -7.90
C GLU A 220 14.78 -3.60 -6.86
N GLY A 221 14.41 -3.63 -5.59
CA GLY A 221 15.10 -2.89 -4.55
C GLY A 221 14.95 -1.37 -4.70
N MET A 222 15.75 -0.61 -3.96
CA MET A 222 15.67 0.84 -3.91
C MET A 222 17.02 1.49 -4.16
N THR A 223 17.04 2.61 -4.89
CA THR A 223 18.19 3.51 -5.00
C THR A 223 18.37 4.29 -3.69
N ASP A 224 19.54 4.89 -3.49
CA ASP A 224 19.83 5.62 -2.26
C ASP A 224 18.90 6.83 -2.07
N ASP A 225 18.57 7.56 -3.14
CA ASP A 225 17.57 8.65 -3.10
C ASP A 225 16.20 8.17 -2.62
N VAL A 226 15.75 7.00 -3.06
CA VAL A 226 14.47 6.40 -2.61
C VAL A 226 14.55 5.98 -1.15
N LYS A 227 15.67 5.42 -0.70
CA LYS A 227 15.88 5.01 0.70
C LYS A 227 15.79 6.19 1.66
N GLU A 228 16.41 7.33 1.30
CA GLU A 228 16.39 8.55 2.12
C GLU A 228 14.98 9.09 2.30
N ARG A 229 14.15 9.01 1.26
CA ARG A 229 12.81 9.59 1.21
C ARG A 229 11.68 8.60 1.51
N LEU A 230 12.00 7.33 1.76
CA LEU A 230 11.04 6.23 1.89
C LEU A 230 9.89 6.52 2.87
N PHE A 231 10.17 7.21 3.96
CA PHE A 231 9.21 7.52 5.00
C PHE A 231 8.64 8.95 4.93
N GLU A 232 8.93 9.71 3.87
CA GLU A 232 8.30 11.01 3.63
C GLU A 232 6.83 10.83 3.23
N ASN A 233 6.00 11.76 3.70
CA ASN A 233 4.58 11.78 3.31
C ASN A 233 4.44 12.12 1.82
N PHE A 234 3.57 11.38 1.13
CA PHE A 234 3.26 11.55 -0.29
C PHE A 234 4.40 11.20 -1.26
N PHE A 235 5.50 10.66 -0.77
CA PHE A 235 6.57 10.16 -1.62
C PHE A 235 6.22 8.78 -2.19
N THR A 236 6.29 8.64 -3.51
CA THR A 236 6.07 7.38 -4.22
C THR A 236 6.84 7.35 -5.54
N THR A 237 7.38 6.20 -5.88
CA THR A 237 8.00 5.90 -7.18
C THR A 237 7.02 5.22 -8.15
N LYS A 238 5.82 4.85 -7.66
CA LYS A 238 4.79 4.22 -8.48
C LYS A 238 4.16 5.26 -9.41
N PRO A 239 3.69 4.84 -10.60
CA PRO A 239 2.95 5.71 -11.50
C PRO A 239 1.78 6.40 -10.81
N VAL A 240 1.37 7.51 -11.40
CA VAL A 240 0.21 8.29 -10.94
C VAL A 240 -1.02 7.37 -10.82
N GLY A 241 -1.68 7.39 -9.66
CA GLY A 241 -2.85 6.55 -9.37
C GLY A 241 -2.55 5.20 -8.69
N GLN A 242 -1.30 4.69 -8.75
CA GLN A 242 -0.93 3.39 -8.19
C GLN A 242 -0.30 3.46 -6.79
N GLY A 243 0.01 4.66 -6.30
CA GLY A 243 0.59 4.85 -4.98
C GLY A 243 0.16 6.17 -4.33
N THR A 244 -0.26 6.11 -3.06
CA THR A 244 -0.62 7.30 -2.27
C THR A 244 0.60 8.01 -1.68
N GLY A 245 1.74 7.33 -1.58
CA GLY A 245 2.93 7.82 -0.89
C GLY A 245 2.77 7.94 0.64
N LEU A 246 1.69 7.40 1.21
CA LEU A 246 1.42 7.47 2.66
C LEU A 246 1.68 6.14 3.38
N GLY A 247 1.77 5.03 2.65
CA GLY A 247 1.83 3.70 3.25
C GLY A 247 3.02 3.51 4.20
N MET A 248 4.22 3.94 3.79
CA MET A 248 5.43 3.74 4.58
C MET A 248 5.54 4.70 5.77
N SER A 249 5.11 5.96 5.63
CA SER A 249 5.05 6.90 6.76
C SER A 249 4.05 6.47 7.84
N ILE A 250 2.89 5.93 7.43
CA ILE A 250 1.89 5.34 8.33
C ILE A 250 2.46 4.08 9.01
N THR A 251 3.15 3.22 8.27
CA THR A 251 3.76 2.01 8.82
C THR A 251 4.78 2.35 9.89
N ARG A 252 5.63 3.37 9.66
CA ARG A 252 6.57 3.85 10.67
C ARG A 252 5.87 4.38 11.92
N ASP A 253 4.82 5.19 11.75
CA ASP A 253 4.03 5.72 12.88
C ASP A 253 3.40 4.57 13.70
N ILE A 254 2.83 3.57 13.05
CA ILE A 254 2.25 2.40 13.70
C ILE A 254 3.29 1.64 14.52
N ILE A 255 4.44 1.36 13.94
CA ILE A 255 5.45 0.53 14.61
C ILE A 255 6.19 1.32 15.69
N GLU A 256 6.66 2.54 15.39
CA GLU A 256 7.52 3.30 16.30
C GLU A 256 6.73 4.06 17.36
N ASN A 257 5.66 4.78 16.97
CA ASN A 257 4.94 5.64 17.92
C ASN A 257 3.84 4.89 18.67
N LYS A 258 3.08 4.00 17.99
CA LYS A 258 1.97 3.29 18.64
C LYS A 258 2.40 2.01 19.36
N HIS A 259 3.30 1.24 18.77
CA HIS A 259 3.78 0.00 19.38
C HIS A 259 5.11 0.14 20.10
N GLU A 260 5.72 1.34 20.14
CA GLU A 260 7.03 1.59 20.78
C GLU A 260 8.12 0.69 20.24
N GLY A 261 7.97 0.24 19.00
CA GLY A 261 8.87 -0.64 18.31
C GLY A 261 9.87 0.09 17.41
N ARG A 262 10.42 -0.64 16.47
CA ARG A 262 11.34 -0.12 15.46
C ARG A 262 11.05 -0.74 14.10
N ILE A 263 11.08 0.06 13.04
CA ILE A 263 11.07 -0.40 11.67
C ILE A 263 12.45 -0.19 11.06
N THR A 264 13.03 -1.24 10.50
CA THR A 264 14.28 -1.16 9.74
C THR A 264 14.09 -1.77 8.36
N PHE A 265 14.96 -1.42 7.42
CA PHE A 265 14.98 -2.03 6.11
C PHE A 265 16.40 -2.15 5.57
N GLU A 266 16.60 -3.18 4.76
CA GLU A 266 17.79 -3.38 3.95
C GLU A 266 17.34 -3.50 2.50
N SER A 267 17.97 -2.75 1.59
CA SER A 267 17.62 -2.79 0.19
C SER A 267 18.82 -2.57 -0.70
N THR A 268 18.91 -3.40 -1.74
CA THR A 268 19.93 -3.30 -2.77
C THR A 268 19.23 -3.25 -4.14
N CYS A 269 19.55 -2.21 -4.92
CA CYS A 269 19.00 -2.06 -6.25
C CYS A 269 19.26 -3.31 -7.10
N GLY A 270 18.23 -3.84 -7.74
CA GLY A 270 18.28 -5.07 -8.52
C GLY A 270 18.16 -6.37 -7.72
N SER A 271 18.28 -6.35 -6.38
CA SER A 271 18.29 -7.57 -5.54
C SER A 271 17.03 -7.75 -4.70
N GLY A 272 16.38 -6.65 -4.29
CA GLY A 272 15.16 -6.67 -3.50
C GLY A 272 15.24 -5.86 -2.24
N THR A 273 14.24 -6.01 -1.38
CA THR A 273 14.11 -5.28 -0.11
C THR A 273 13.69 -6.21 1.01
N THR A 274 14.25 -6.01 2.19
CA THR A 274 13.83 -6.67 3.43
C THR A 274 13.38 -5.61 4.43
N PHE A 275 12.13 -5.66 4.87
CA PHE A 275 11.62 -4.86 5.98
C PHE A 275 11.53 -5.71 7.25
N THR A 276 11.93 -5.12 8.39
CA THR A 276 11.86 -5.77 9.70
C THR A 276 11.14 -4.87 10.69
N PHE A 277 10.07 -5.37 11.29
CA PHE A 277 9.38 -4.76 12.43
C PHE A 277 9.85 -5.44 13.70
N THR A 278 10.30 -4.66 14.67
CA THR A 278 10.68 -5.14 16.00
C THR A 278 9.79 -4.47 17.02
N ILE A 279 8.96 -5.24 17.74
CA ILE A 279 7.94 -4.74 18.68
C ILE A 279 8.22 -5.33 20.06
N PRO A 280 8.39 -4.49 21.12
CA PRO A 280 8.57 -4.96 22.48
C PRO A 280 7.37 -5.76 22.97
N ILE A 281 7.61 -6.93 23.57
CA ILE A 281 6.55 -7.73 24.20
C ILE A 281 6.25 -7.15 25.58
N LYS A 282 5.13 -6.43 25.70
CA LYS A 282 4.63 -5.95 26.99
C LYS A 282 4.03 -7.14 27.75
N LYS A 283 4.69 -7.59 28.82
CA LYS A 283 4.09 -8.54 29.77
C LYS A 283 3.01 -7.80 30.57
N LYS A 284 1.82 -8.41 30.70
CA LYS A 284 0.77 -7.94 31.62
C LYS A 284 1.24 -7.94 33.06
#